data_dbda2a94d37222d7e1f2c1cad3196f1a
#
_entry.id   dbda2a94d37222d7e1f2c1cad3196f1a
#
_cell.length_a   1.000
_cell.length_b   1.000
_cell.length_c   1.000
_cell.angle_alpha   90.00
_cell.angle_beta   90.00
_cell.angle_gamma   90.00
#
_symmetry.space_group_name_H-M   'P 1'
#
loop_
_entity.id
_entity.type
_entity.pdbx_description
1 polymer ?
#
loop_
_entity_poly.entity_id
_entity_poly.type
_entity_poly.pdbx_seq_one_letter_code
_entity_poly.pdbx_strand_id
1 'polypeptide(L)'
;MRPLGIPTLKDRAMQALYLLALEPVSETTADTRSYGFRKKRKCMDAIQQCHNILRKGYSPEWILEGDIKGCFDHISHDWLLANIPMDKAMLKKWLKCGYIFKKKMFPTEEGTPQGGIISPTLANMTLDGLQKVLAEKYKRRTIKGKHYSPMVNLVRYADDFIITCENRETLEKEIKPLVAEFMAERGLTLSEEKTVITNVNDGFDFLGFNIRKYGNEVLTKPTKQAEKRFMENIRKIIKGNKGCKQESLIRMLNARIRGWGNYYRHGATRDSFHRVDHEIFLSLWQWAKRRHSKKGKRWIKDRYWHNIRGNNWTFASKFKKANGKEDQLTLLTLTSACAYIPYKQIKGDVNPFDPEWRLYLNQRVKADMLVSLKGRKSLLYLWEKQKRVCPICGEPIDTHKAWNVMETTRDGDKCKLLVHDECFKLNRKQNVNKK
;
A
#
# COMPACT_ATOMS: atom_id res chain seq x y z
N MET A 1 -1.62 3.00 -22.61
CA MET A 1 -1.09 1.82 -21.89
C MET A 1 0.41 2.02 -21.77
N ARG A 2 0.98 2.08 -20.58
CA ARG A 2 2.44 2.22 -20.42
C ARG A 2 3.08 0.85 -20.69
N PRO A 3 4.09 0.74 -21.57
CA PRO A 3 4.79 -0.50 -21.79
C PRO A 3 5.61 -0.87 -20.55
N LEU A 4 5.41 -2.08 -20.01
CA LEU A 4 6.22 -2.60 -18.93
C LEU A 4 7.40 -3.35 -19.53
N GLY A 5 8.61 -2.85 -19.32
CA GLY A 5 9.84 -3.52 -19.72
C GLY A 5 10.19 -4.63 -18.72
N ILE A 6 10.47 -5.84 -19.22
CA ILE A 6 10.93 -6.96 -18.38
C ILE A 6 12.41 -7.17 -18.68
N PRO A 7 13.34 -6.75 -17.79
CA PRO A 7 14.78 -7.01 -17.97
C PRO A 7 15.06 -8.51 -17.95
N THR A 8 16.16 -8.91 -18.59
CA THR A 8 16.63 -10.30 -18.55
C THR A 8 16.94 -10.73 -17.12
N LEU A 9 16.99 -12.02 -16.85
CA LEU A 9 17.34 -12.53 -15.51
C LEU A 9 18.73 -12.07 -15.07
N LYS A 10 19.68 -12.01 -16.02
CA LYS A 10 21.04 -11.51 -15.78
C LYS A 10 21.00 -10.03 -15.36
N ASP A 11 20.30 -9.19 -16.11
CA ASP A 11 20.18 -7.77 -15.79
C ASP A 11 19.50 -7.54 -14.44
N ARG A 12 18.45 -8.32 -14.15
CA ARG A 12 17.78 -8.25 -12.84
C ARG A 12 18.71 -8.62 -11.69
N ALA A 13 19.53 -9.67 -11.86
CA ALA A 13 20.50 -10.08 -10.85
C ALA A 13 21.58 -9.00 -10.67
N MET A 14 22.09 -8.43 -11.76
CA MET A 14 23.08 -7.34 -11.71
C MET A 14 22.50 -6.08 -11.08
N GLN A 15 21.30 -5.65 -11.48
CA GLN A 15 20.62 -4.51 -10.86
C GLN A 15 20.39 -4.72 -9.36
N ALA A 16 20.01 -5.94 -8.94
CA ALA A 16 19.84 -6.27 -7.53
C ALA A 16 21.17 -6.18 -6.75
N LEU A 17 22.27 -6.63 -7.34
CA LEU A 17 23.61 -6.54 -6.74
C LEU A 17 24.04 -5.06 -6.54
N TYR A 18 23.92 -4.23 -7.58
CA TYR A 18 24.21 -2.79 -7.46
C TYR A 18 23.28 -2.08 -6.47
N LEU A 19 22.02 -2.50 -6.40
CA LEU A 19 21.06 -1.93 -5.47
C LEU A 19 21.46 -2.19 -4.00
N LEU A 20 22.10 -3.31 -3.67
CA LEU A 20 22.61 -3.58 -2.31
C LEU A 20 23.59 -2.49 -1.83
N ALA A 21 24.38 -1.93 -2.74
CA ALA A 21 25.30 -0.84 -2.43
C ALA A 21 24.63 0.55 -2.52
N LEU A 22 23.77 0.77 -3.53
CA LEU A 22 23.17 2.07 -3.79
C LEU A 22 22.04 2.42 -2.80
N GLU A 23 21.26 1.46 -2.35
CA GLU A 23 20.10 1.70 -1.50
C GLU A 23 20.45 2.30 -0.12
N PRO A 24 21.52 1.84 0.59
CA PRO A 24 21.99 2.52 1.80
C PRO A 24 22.36 3.97 1.58
N VAL A 25 23.03 4.27 0.45
CA VAL A 25 23.41 5.65 0.07
C VAL A 25 22.17 6.50 -0.19
N SER A 26 21.22 5.98 -0.98
CA SER A 26 19.94 6.62 -1.25
C SER A 26 19.16 6.95 0.03
N GLU A 27 19.13 6.03 1.02
CA GLU A 27 18.44 6.26 2.29
C GLU A 27 19.09 7.33 3.16
N THR A 28 20.42 7.55 3.01
CA THR A 28 21.15 8.59 3.78
C THR A 28 20.80 10.00 3.30
N THR A 29 20.56 10.16 2.00
CA THR A 29 20.32 11.47 1.35
C THR A 29 18.83 11.73 1.12
N ALA A 30 17.98 10.74 1.34
CA ALA A 30 16.56 10.80 1.03
C ALA A 30 15.80 11.84 1.86
N ASP A 31 14.86 12.51 1.22
CA ASP A 31 13.91 13.39 1.89
C ASP A 31 13.14 12.64 2.99
N THR A 32 13.10 13.18 4.20
CA THR A 32 12.51 12.51 5.38
C THR A 32 11.02 12.26 5.26
N ARG A 33 10.32 13.02 4.41
CA ARG A 33 8.89 12.91 4.11
C ARG A 33 8.59 12.30 2.74
N SER A 34 9.55 11.56 2.19
CA SER A 34 9.40 10.70 1.02
C SER A 34 9.17 9.25 1.48
N TYR A 35 8.17 8.57 0.92
CA TYR A 35 7.72 7.26 1.41
C TYR A 35 7.67 6.16 0.33
N GLY A 36 7.42 6.50 -0.92
CA GLY A 36 7.31 5.53 -2.01
C GLY A 36 8.62 4.80 -2.30
N PHE A 37 8.54 3.50 -2.58
CA PHE A 37 9.67 2.64 -2.93
C PHE A 37 10.82 2.54 -1.91
N ARG A 38 10.63 3.04 -0.69
CA ARG A 38 11.64 3.00 0.37
C ARG A 38 11.39 1.88 1.36
N LYS A 39 12.44 1.21 1.82
CA LYS A 39 12.35 0.12 2.80
C LYS A 39 11.70 0.58 4.11
N LYS A 40 10.85 -0.28 4.67
CA LYS A 40 10.13 -0.08 5.94
C LYS A 40 9.13 1.08 5.94
N ARG A 41 8.95 1.82 4.84
CA ARG A 41 7.94 2.86 4.69
C ARG A 41 6.73 2.31 3.94
N LYS A 42 5.55 2.79 4.31
CA LYS A 42 4.25 2.35 3.77
C LYS A 42 3.46 3.56 3.27
N CYS A 43 2.51 3.33 2.37
CA CYS A 43 1.56 4.37 1.93
C CYS A 43 0.88 5.07 3.12
N MET A 44 0.52 4.32 4.16
CA MET A 44 -0.10 4.87 5.35
C MET A 44 0.81 5.83 6.14
N ASP A 45 2.13 5.74 6.01
CA ASP A 45 3.04 6.72 6.61
C ASP A 45 2.87 8.10 5.96
N ALA A 46 2.69 8.14 4.62
CA ALA A 46 2.40 9.38 3.90
C ALA A 46 1.04 9.97 4.28
N ILE A 47 -0.01 9.15 4.34
CA ILE A 47 -1.35 9.58 4.75
C ILE A 47 -1.36 10.09 6.19
N GLN A 48 -0.68 9.39 7.10
CA GLN A 48 -0.58 9.83 8.50
C GLN A 48 0.23 11.12 8.62
N GLN A 49 1.24 11.33 7.76
CA GLN A 49 1.98 12.59 7.70
C GLN A 49 1.06 13.75 7.28
N CYS A 50 0.24 13.56 6.25
CA CYS A 50 -0.76 14.56 5.85
C CYS A 50 -1.71 14.89 7.01
N HIS A 51 -2.26 13.86 7.66
CA HIS A 51 -3.12 14.03 8.82
C HIS A 51 -2.41 14.81 9.96
N ASN A 52 -1.15 14.48 10.27
CA ASN A 52 -0.39 15.12 11.33
C ASN A 52 -0.07 16.59 11.04
N ILE A 53 0.13 16.96 9.76
CA ILE A 53 0.34 18.34 9.33
C ILE A 53 -0.95 19.16 9.50
N LEU A 54 -2.09 18.59 9.13
CA LEU A 54 -3.36 19.30 8.99
C LEU A 54 -4.21 19.31 10.26
N ARG A 55 -4.02 18.36 11.20
CA ARG A 55 -4.87 18.17 12.38
C ARG A 55 -4.75 19.26 13.44
N LYS A 56 -3.72 20.10 13.38
CA LYS A 56 -3.52 21.18 14.35
C LYS A 56 -4.54 22.29 14.10
N GLY A 57 -4.99 22.97 15.15
CA GLY A 57 -5.87 24.14 15.02
C GLY A 57 -5.24 25.19 14.12
N TYR A 58 -3.94 25.45 14.31
CA TYR A 58 -3.12 26.27 13.43
C TYR A 58 -2.38 25.37 12.45
N SER A 59 -2.90 25.24 11.23
CA SER A 59 -2.40 24.37 10.16
C SER A 59 -2.56 25.02 8.79
N PRO A 60 -1.76 24.63 7.79
CA PRO A 60 -1.89 25.18 6.44
C PRO A 60 -3.29 24.89 5.86
N GLU A 61 -3.80 25.84 5.08
CA GLU A 61 -5.14 25.77 4.48
C GLU A 61 -5.12 25.37 3.01
N TRP A 62 -3.99 25.53 2.34
CA TRP A 62 -3.87 25.30 0.91
C TRP A 62 -2.91 24.16 0.60
N ILE A 63 -3.28 23.37 -0.37
CA ILE A 63 -2.55 22.18 -0.84
C ILE A 63 -2.28 22.31 -2.32
N LEU A 64 -1.04 22.13 -2.74
CA LEU A 64 -0.66 21.85 -4.12
C LEU A 64 -0.57 20.33 -4.27
N GLU A 65 -1.48 19.74 -5.04
CA GLU A 65 -1.40 18.35 -5.51
C GLU A 65 -0.54 18.35 -6.76
N GLY A 66 0.60 17.66 -6.74
CA GLY A 66 1.54 17.63 -7.85
C GLY A 66 1.63 16.23 -8.46
N ASP A 67 1.54 16.15 -9.80
CA ASP A 67 1.75 14.94 -10.60
C ASP A 67 2.84 15.22 -11.63
N ILE A 68 3.78 14.29 -11.77
CA ILE A 68 4.89 14.40 -12.73
C ILE A 68 4.50 13.66 -14.01
N LYS A 69 4.55 14.35 -15.15
CA LYS A 69 4.21 13.77 -16.45
C LYS A 69 5.23 12.69 -16.82
N GLY A 70 4.80 11.41 -16.79
CA GLY A 70 5.63 10.30 -17.23
C GLY A 70 6.97 10.21 -16.49
N CYS A 71 7.01 10.35 -15.16
CA CYS A 71 8.23 10.46 -14.37
C CYS A 71 9.33 9.47 -14.78
N PHE A 72 9.01 8.17 -14.86
CA PHE A 72 9.99 7.15 -15.24
C PHE A 72 10.43 7.23 -16.71
N ASP A 73 9.64 7.87 -17.57
CA ASP A 73 9.86 7.90 -19.00
C ASP A 73 10.73 9.08 -19.45
N HIS A 74 10.87 10.13 -18.60
CA HIS A 74 11.49 11.40 -18.98
C HIS A 74 12.68 11.84 -18.10
N ILE A 75 13.11 11.03 -17.12
CA ILE A 75 14.30 11.38 -16.32
C ILE A 75 15.52 11.53 -17.24
N SER A 76 16.23 12.67 -17.16
CA SER A 76 17.42 12.93 -17.93
C SER A 76 18.52 11.90 -17.66
N HIS A 77 19.03 11.25 -18.71
CA HIS A 77 20.16 10.34 -18.60
C HIS A 77 21.43 11.06 -18.15
N ASP A 78 21.65 12.28 -18.63
CA ASP A 78 22.83 13.08 -18.28
C ASP A 78 22.81 13.45 -16.81
N TRP A 79 21.62 13.84 -16.28
CA TRP A 79 21.44 14.10 -14.86
C TRP A 79 21.75 12.85 -14.02
N LEU A 80 21.21 11.69 -14.41
CA LEU A 80 21.48 10.41 -13.72
C LEU A 80 22.95 10.05 -13.74
N LEU A 81 23.60 10.17 -14.89
CA LEU A 81 25.03 9.89 -15.03
C LEU A 81 25.90 10.84 -14.21
N ALA A 82 25.53 12.10 -14.05
CA ALA A 82 26.24 13.06 -13.22
C ALA A 82 26.06 12.81 -11.73
N ASN A 83 24.82 12.53 -11.29
CA ASN A 83 24.44 12.62 -9.87
C ASN A 83 24.35 11.27 -9.13
N ILE A 84 24.09 10.15 -9.82
CA ILE A 84 23.96 8.85 -9.14
C ILE A 84 25.33 8.27 -8.81
N PRO A 85 25.67 7.96 -7.55
CA PRO A 85 26.99 7.48 -7.14
C PRO A 85 27.14 5.97 -7.37
N MET A 86 27.23 5.57 -8.64
CA MET A 86 27.49 4.18 -9.05
C MET A 86 28.36 4.14 -10.30
N ASP A 87 28.79 2.94 -10.71
CA ASP A 87 29.55 2.74 -11.96
C ASP A 87 28.79 3.34 -13.15
N LYS A 88 29.39 4.36 -13.77
CA LYS A 88 28.77 5.12 -14.86
C LYS A 88 28.65 4.31 -16.15
N ALA A 89 29.59 3.40 -16.41
CA ALA A 89 29.54 2.56 -17.59
C ALA A 89 28.36 1.56 -17.52
N MET A 90 28.16 0.97 -16.34
CA MET A 90 27.05 0.08 -16.11
C MET A 90 25.69 0.81 -16.14
N LEU A 91 25.61 1.97 -15.47
CA LEU A 91 24.40 2.80 -15.48
C LEU A 91 24.04 3.20 -16.93
N LYS A 92 24.99 3.68 -17.71
CA LYS A 92 24.81 4.04 -19.12
C LYS A 92 24.31 2.87 -19.97
N LYS A 93 24.83 1.65 -19.75
CA LYS A 93 24.35 0.44 -20.44
C LYS A 93 22.88 0.17 -20.15
N TRP A 94 22.43 0.27 -18.89
CA TRP A 94 21.03 0.06 -18.54
C TRP A 94 20.10 1.14 -19.05
N LEU A 95 20.53 2.40 -19.03
CA LEU A 95 19.72 3.51 -19.52
C LEU A 95 19.55 3.48 -21.05
N LYS A 96 20.62 3.08 -21.78
CA LYS A 96 20.63 3.08 -23.25
C LYS A 96 20.40 1.72 -23.90
N CYS A 97 20.00 0.70 -23.12
CA CYS A 97 19.81 -0.66 -23.68
C CYS A 97 18.63 -0.78 -24.66
N GLY A 98 17.71 0.18 -24.67
CA GLY A 98 16.50 0.10 -25.45
C GLY A 98 15.52 -0.96 -24.95
N TYR A 99 14.47 -1.21 -25.71
CA TYR A 99 13.51 -2.27 -25.45
C TYR A 99 13.03 -2.94 -26.75
N ILE A 100 12.65 -4.20 -26.64
CA ILE A 100 12.10 -4.97 -27.77
C ILE A 100 10.59 -5.02 -27.64
N PHE A 101 9.86 -4.50 -28.61
CA PHE A 101 8.41 -4.61 -28.71
C PHE A 101 8.03 -5.17 -30.08
N LYS A 102 7.20 -6.23 -30.11
CA LYS A 102 6.79 -6.92 -31.33
C LYS A 102 7.98 -7.30 -32.25
N LYS A 103 9.05 -7.81 -31.66
CA LYS A 103 10.30 -8.19 -32.34
C LYS A 103 11.09 -7.03 -33.01
N LYS A 104 10.74 -5.77 -32.72
CA LYS A 104 11.50 -4.60 -33.16
C LYS A 104 12.17 -3.96 -31.95
N MET A 105 13.41 -3.50 -32.11
CA MET A 105 14.16 -2.79 -31.10
C MET A 105 13.87 -1.30 -31.17
N PHE A 106 13.67 -0.68 -30.03
CA PHE A 106 13.45 0.76 -29.87
C PHE A 106 14.53 1.30 -28.93
N PRO A 107 15.25 2.36 -29.30
CA PRO A 107 16.21 3.01 -28.44
C PRO A 107 15.52 3.71 -27.26
N THR A 108 16.25 3.90 -26.17
CA THR A 108 15.87 4.73 -25.03
C THR A 108 16.84 5.93 -24.96
N GLU A 109 16.30 7.14 -25.12
CA GLU A 109 17.08 8.38 -25.10
C GLU A 109 16.97 9.09 -23.75
N GLU A 110 15.89 8.88 -23.04
CA GLU A 110 15.57 9.40 -21.71
C GLU A 110 14.83 8.36 -20.86
N GLY A 111 14.68 8.63 -19.58
CA GLY A 111 13.93 7.80 -18.64
C GLY A 111 14.69 6.59 -18.12
N THR A 112 14.00 5.84 -17.26
CA THR A 112 14.50 4.58 -16.71
C THR A 112 13.53 3.45 -17.06
N PRO A 113 14.02 2.22 -17.39
CA PRO A 113 13.15 1.12 -17.78
C PRO A 113 12.08 0.82 -16.72
N GLN A 114 10.79 0.91 -17.09
CA GLN A 114 9.69 0.52 -16.20
C GLN A 114 9.70 -1.01 -16.01
N GLY A 115 10.04 -1.46 -14.80
CA GLY A 115 10.20 -2.87 -14.45
C GLY A 115 11.63 -3.28 -14.10
N GLY A 116 12.59 -2.37 -14.23
CA GLY A 116 13.93 -2.53 -13.67
C GLY A 116 13.91 -2.54 -12.14
N ILE A 117 14.71 -3.41 -11.52
CA ILE A 117 14.78 -3.52 -10.04
C ILE A 117 15.35 -2.23 -9.42
N ILE A 118 16.31 -1.59 -10.09
CA ILE A 118 16.97 -0.38 -9.61
C ILE A 118 16.21 0.92 -9.92
N SER A 119 15.32 0.91 -10.93
CA SER A 119 14.63 2.11 -11.42
C SER A 119 13.86 2.88 -10.36
N PRO A 120 13.15 2.25 -9.39
CA PRO A 120 12.47 2.99 -8.33
C PRO A 120 13.42 3.78 -7.43
N THR A 121 14.62 3.26 -7.17
CA THR A 121 15.64 3.93 -6.36
C THR A 121 16.24 5.10 -7.14
N LEU A 122 16.54 4.92 -8.44
CA LEU A 122 17.01 6.00 -9.30
C LEU A 122 16.00 7.16 -9.36
N ALA A 123 14.70 6.84 -9.54
CA ALA A 123 13.63 7.84 -9.54
C ALA A 123 13.52 8.58 -8.18
N ASN A 124 13.64 7.87 -7.05
CA ASN A 124 13.66 8.52 -5.75
C ASN A 124 14.85 9.47 -5.60
N MET A 125 16.06 9.02 -5.94
CA MET A 125 17.27 9.87 -5.87
C MET A 125 17.18 11.09 -6.79
N THR A 126 16.49 10.99 -7.93
CA THR A 126 16.21 12.11 -8.82
C THR A 126 15.29 13.15 -8.17
N LEU A 127 14.29 12.70 -7.40
CA LEU A 127 13.29 13.57 -6.79
C LEU A 127 13.66 14.04 -5.38
N ASP A 128 14.66 13.42 -4.74
CA ASP A 128 15.15 13.81 -3.41
C ASP A 128 15.89 15.16 -3.47
N GLY A 129 15.81 15.90 -2.36
CA GLY A 129 16.35 17.25 -2.25
C GLY A 129 15.28 18.34 -2.38
N LEU A 130 14.11 18.06 -2.96
CA LEU A 130 13.02 19.03 -3.07
C LEU A 130 12.55 19.52 -1.69
N GLN A 131 12.47 18.62 -0.71
CA GLN A 131 12.11 18.98 0.67
C GLN A 131 13.11 19.97 1.26
N LYS A 132 14.40 19.78 0.99
CA LYS A 132 15.47 20.66 1.47
C LYS A 132 15.36 22.04 0.83
N VAL A 133 15.21 22.13 -0.48
CA VAL A 133 15.02 23.40 -1.22
C VAL A 133 13.84 24.19 -0.67
N LEU A 134 12.71 23.53 -0.47
CA LEU A 134 11.52 24.18 0.12
C LEU A 134 11.76 24.63 1.56
N ALA A 135 12.40 23.79 2.39
CA ALA A 135 12.67 24.13 3.79
C ALA A 135 13.66 25.27 3.94
N GLU A 136 14.63 25.40 3.04
CA GLU A 136 15.59 26.52 3.04
C GLU A 136 14.96 27.83 2.62
N LYS A 137 14.14 27.83 1.57
CA LYS A 137 13.49 29.03 1.05
C LYS A 137 12.37 29.53 1.96
N TYR A 138 11.59 28.64 2.55
CA TYR A 138 10.40 28.96 3.35
C TYR A 138 10.58 28.72 4.85
N LYS A 139 11.77 29.06 5.39
CA LYS A 139 12.05 29.00 6.83
C LYS A 139 11.11 29.93 7.61
N ARG A 140 10.84 29.56 8.86
CA ARG A 140 10.21 30.47 9.82
C ARG A 140 11.05 31.73 9.96
N ARG A 141 10.41 32.90 9.94
CA ARG A 141 11.05 34.20 10.02
C ARG A 141 10.35 35.03 11.07
N THR A 142 11.08 35.96 11.68
CA THR A 142 10.51 37.02 12.51
C THR A 142 10.46 38.30 11.68
N ILE A 143 9.25 38.78 11.38
CA ILE A 143 9.02 40.01 10.61
C ILE A 143 8.39 41.02 11.54
N LYS A 144 9.04 42.16 11.76
CA LYS A 144 8.56 43.22 12.64
C LYS A 144 8.13 42.71 14.03
N GLY A 145 8.93 41.82 14.64
CA GLY A 145 8.66 41.22 15.96
C GLY A 145 7.58 40.12 15.99
N LYS A 146 6.92 39.82 14.88
CA LYS A 146 5.94 38.71 14.76
C LYS A 146 6.55 37.49 14.09
N HIS A 147 6.30 36.34 14.68
CA HIS A 147 6.70 35.06 14.08
C HIS A 147 5.81 34.73 12.87
N TYR A 148 6.43 34.66 11.71
CA TYR A 148 5.78 34.22 10.46
C TYR A 148 6.29 32.86 10.06
N SER A 149 5.37 31.94 9.73
CA SER A 149 5.68 30.62 9.21
C SER A 149 4.77 30.34 8.02
N PRO A 150 5.29 30.25 6.80
CA PRO A 150 4.48 29.96 5.61
C PRO A 150 3.91 28.53 5.58
N MET A 151 4.23 27.69 6.57
CA MET A 151 3.75 26.32 6.74
C MET A 151 3.93 25.42 5.52
N VAL A 152 5.04 25.63 4.80
CA VAL A 152 5.37 24.83 3.64
C VAL A 152 5.90 23.47 4.08
N ASN A 153 5.21 22.39 3.66
CA ASN A 153 5.59 21.01 3.94
C ASN A 153 5.41 20.18 2.68
N LEU A 154 6.40 19.36 2.34
CA LEU A 154 6.32 18.36 1.28
C LEU A 154 5.94 17.00 1.90
N VAL A 155 5.04 16.27 1.26
CA VAL A 155 4.80 14.84 1.48
C VAL A 155 4.80 14.15 0.12
N ARG A 156 5.73 13.21 -0.10
CA ARG A 156 5.92 12.56 -1.40
C ARG A 156 5.80 11.04 -1.29
N TYR A 157 5.15 10.46 -2.27
CA TYR A 157 5.10 9.01 -2.46
C TYR A 157 5.42 8.67 -3.91
N ALA A 158 6.66 8.32 -4.20
CA ALA A 158 7.18 8.17 -5.56
C ALA A 158 7.03 9.49 -6.38
N ASP A 159 6.29 9.45 -7.47
CA ASP A 159 5.96 10.57 -8.35
C ASP A 159 4.76 11.41 -7.87
N ASP A 160 3.90 10.87 -7.01
CA ASP A 160 2.80 11.61 -6.40
C ASP A 160 3.29 12.43 -5.18
N PHE A 161 2.98 13.71 -5.13
CA PHE A 161 3.34 14.55 -3.99
C PHE A 161 2.32 15.63 -3.68
N ILE A 162 2.33 16.08 -2.44
CA ILE A 162 1.60 17.29 -2.02
C ILE A 162 2.55 18.27 -1.35
N ILE A 163 2.25 19.56 -1.53
CA ILE A 163 2.93 20.65 -0.80
C ILE A 163 1.87 21.47 -0.13
N THR A 164 2.02 21.70 1.18
CA THR A 164 1.11 22.55 1.97
C THR A 164 1.63 23.96 2.04
N CYS A 165 0.75 24.95 2.16
CA CYS A 165 1.09 26.35 2.45
C CYS A 165 -0.07 27.04 3.16
N GLU A 166 0.23 28.10 3.91
CA GLU A 166 -0.76 28.99 4.51
C GLU A 166 -1.56 29.74 3.44
N ASN A 167 -0.88 30.23 2.38
CA ASN A 167 -1.46 31.09 1.35
C ASN A 167 -1.51 30.43 -0.02
N ARG A 168 -2.64 30.55 -0.73
CA ARG A 168 -2.80 30.09 -2.11
C ARG A 168 -1.85 30.79 -3.08
N GLU A 169 -1.72 32.10 -2.94
CA GLU A 169 -0.90 32.92 -3.83
C GLU A 169 0.58 32.51 -3.82
N THR A 170 1.12 32.22 -2.63
CA THR A 170 2.48 31.68 -2.47
C THR A 170 2.66 30.33 -3.16
N LEU A 171 1.64 29.43 -3.10
CA LEU A 171 1.69 28.18 -3.85
C LEU A 171 1.73 28.39 -5.36
N GLU A 172 0.90 29.32 -5.86
CA GLU A 172 0.73 29.53 -7.29
C GLU A 172 1.89 30.31 -7.92
N LYS A 173 2.32 31.40 -7.28
CA LYS A 173 3.31 32.32 -7.85
C LYS A 173 4.76 32.01 -7.51
N GLU A 174 5.00 31.29 -6.39
CA GLU A 174 6.37 31.04 -5.93
C GLU A 174 6.72 29.56 -5.88
N ILE A 175 5.88 28.73 -5.22
CA ILE A 175 6.20 27.32 -4.97
C ILE A 175 6.07 26.49 -6.25
N LYS A 176 4.97 26.66 -6.99
CA LYS A 176 4.75 25.91 -8.24
C LYS A 176 5.85 26.18 -9.28
N PRO A 177 6.27 27.43 -9.54
CA PRO A 177 7.42 27.70 -10.42
C PRO A 177 8.72 27.12 -9.91
N LEU A 178 9.01 27.22 -8.60
CA LEU A 178 10.21 26.65 -7.99
C LEU A 178 10.26 25.11 -8.17
N VAL A 179 9.13 24.44 -7.97
CA VAL A 179 9.03 22.98 -8.20
C VAL A 179 9.23 22.65 -9.67
N ALA A 180 8.65 23.45 -10.58
CA ALA A 180 8.82 23.26 -12.00
C ALA A 180 10.29 23.42 -12.45
N GLU A 181 11.01 24.41 -11.93
CA GLU A 181 12.43 24.60 -12.15
C GLU A 181 13.27 23.41 -11.63
N PHE A 182 13.01 22.97 -10.38
CA PHE A 182 13.65 21.80 -9.80
C PHE A 182 13.44 20.54 -10.64
N MET A 183 12.24 20.35 -11.22
CA MET A 183 11.93 19.21 -12.08
C MET A 183 12.60 19.35 -13.45
N ALA A 184 12.63 20.54 -14.04
CA ALA A 184 13.22 20.82 -15.34
C ALA A 184 14.72 20.49 -15.39
N GLU A 185 15.48 20.80 -14.34
CA GLU A 185 16.90 20.41 -14.22
C GLU A 185 17.12 18.90 -14.35
N ARG A 186 16.08 18.11 -14.06
CA ARG A 186 16.10 16.63 -14.06
C ARG A 186 15.45 16.03 -15.30
N GLY A 187 15.07 16.86 -16.28
CA GLY A 187 14.35 16.46 -17.48
C GLY A 187 12.87 16.18 -17.24
N LEU A 188 12.33 16.57 -16.08
CA LEU A 188 10.95 16.28 -15.70
C LEU A 188 10.05 17.51 -15.85
N THR A 189 8.77 17.27 -16.11
CA THR A 189 7.75 18.31 -16.19
C THR A 189 6.54 17.98 -15.32
N LEU A 190 5.94 19.01 -14.71
CA LEU A 190 4.67 18.86 -13.99
C LEU A 190 3.53 18.64 -14.99
N SER A 191 2.57 17.81 -14.63
CA SER A 191 1.32 17.67 -15.38
C SER A 191 0.42 18.85 -15.07
N GLU A 192 0.20 19.78 -16.01
CA GLU A 192 -0.66 20.95 -15.80
C GLU A 192 -2.10 20.56 -15.46
N GLU A 193 -2.63 19.53 -16.14
CA GLU A 193 -3.99 19.04 -15.93
C GLU A 193 -4.24 18.44 -14.53
N LYS A 194 -3.18 17.89 -13.91
CA LYS A 194 -3.29 17.18 -12.64
C LYS A 194 -2.62 17.93 -11.47
N THR A 195 -1.92 19.02 -11.76
CA THR A 195 -1.32 19.86 -10.73
C THR A 195 -2.32 20.93 -10.32
N VAL A 196 -3.00 20.68 -9.21
CA VAL A 196 -4.14 21.48 -8.75
C VAL A 196 -3.85 22.09 -7.36
N ILE A 197 -4.35 23.30 -7.13
CA ILE A 197 -4.31 23.95 -5.80
C ILE A 197 -5.71 23.90 -5.20
N THR A 198 -5.82 23.19 -4.07
CA THR A 198 -7.09 22.90 -3.40
C THR A 198 -7.07 23.45 -1.97
N ASN A 199 -8.20 23.98 -1.49
CA ASN A 199 -8.37 24.30 -0.07
C ASN A 199 -8.62 23.02 0.74
N VAL A 200 -8.00 22.88 1.89
CA VAL A 200 -8.12 21.68 2.74
C VAL A 200 -9.56 21.45 3.24
N ASN A 201 -10.38 22.50 3.30
CA ASN A 201 -11.80 22.40 3.67
C ASN A 201 -12.67 21.82 2.53
N ASP A 202 -12.22 21.92 1.28
CA ASP A 202 -12.88 21.28 0.13
C ASP A 202 -12.48 19.81 0.03
N GLY A 203 -11.27 19.49 0.52
CA GLY A 203 -10.67 18.16 0.51
C GLY A 203 -9.93 17.85 -0.77
N PHE A 204 -8.89 17.05 -0.67
CA PHE A 204 -8.03 16.62 -1.77
C PHE A 204 -7.83 15.10 -1.76
N ASP A 205 -7.47 14.55 -2.91
CA ASP A 205 -7.28 13.13 -3.09
C ASP A 205 -5.78 12.78 -3.15
N PHE A 206 -5.31 11.94 -2.23
CA PHE A 206 -3.93 11.48 -2.20
C PHE A 206 -3.86 9.98 -1.93
N LEU A 207 -3.18 9.22 -2.80
CA LEU A 207 -2.98 7.77 -2.69
C LEU A 207 -4.28 6.99 -2.47
N GLY A 208 -5.36 7.40 -3.13
CA GLY A 208 -6.68 6.77 -3.01
C GLY A 208 -7.47 7.14 -1.76
N PHE A 209 -6.95 8.04 -0.93
CA PHE A 209 -7.67 8.63 0.20
C PHE A 209 -8.10 10.04 -0.14
N ASN A 210 -9.33 10.39 0.21
CA ASN A 210 -9.79 11.77 0.30
C ASN A 210 -9.48 12.29 1.71
N ILE A 211 -8.72 13.35 1.79
CA ILE A 211 -8.29 14.01 3.03
C ILE A 211 -8.98 15.36 3.08
N ARG A 212 -9.78 15.59 4.13
CA ARG A 212 -10.57 16.82 4.27
C ARG A 212 -10.62 17.26 5.70
N LYS A 213 -10.55 18.59 5.92
CA LYS A 213 -10.71 19.22 7.22
C LYS A 213 -12.16 19.68 7.41
N TYR A 214 -12.73 19.36 8.56
CA TYR A 214 -14.06 19.75 9.00
C TYR A 214 -13.91 20.47 10.33
N GLY A 215 -13.90 21.80 10.30
CA GLY A 215 -13.58 22.59 11.49
C GLY A 215 -12.17 22.25 12.02
N ASN A 216 -12.08 21.66 13.20
CA ASN A 216 -10.79 21.25 13.81
C ASN A 216 -10.43 19.79 13.58
N GLU A 217 -11.27 19.01 12.88
CA GLU A 217 -11.01 17.60 12.64
C GLU A 217 -10.60 17.33 11.20
N VAL A 218 -9.60 16.49 11.03
CA VAL A 218 -9.17 16.02 9.71
C VAL A 218 -9.61 14.57 9.54
N LEU A 219 -10.40 14.31 8.51
CA LEU A 219 -10.88 12.98 8.17
C LEU A 219 -10.17 12.47 6.93
N THR A 220 -9.75 11.21 6.99
CA THR A 220 -9.20 10.46 5.85
C THR A 220 -10.17 9.34 5.49
N LYS A 221 -10.69 9.34 4.26
CA LYS A 221 -11.69 8.37 3.78
C LYS A 221 -11.23 7.79 2.43
N PRO A 222 -11.71 6.61 2.01
CA PRO A 222 -11.54 6.17 0.63
C PRO A 222 -12.10 7.21 -0.35
N THR A 223 -11.44 7.44 -1.48
CA THR A 223 -12.02 8.28 -2.53
C THR A 223 -13.25 7.61 -3.13
N LYS A 224 -14.20 8.41 -3.63
CA LYS A 224 -15.39 7.87 -4.35
C LYS A 224 -14.97 6.99 -5.52
N GLN A 225 -13.90 7.35 -6.21
CA GLN A 225 -13.35 6.59 -7.32
C GLN A 225 -12.78 5.23 -6.86
N ALA A 226 -12.10 5.18 -5.71
CA ALA A 226 -11.59 3.94 -5.14
C ALA A 226 -12.73 2.98 -4.73
N GLU A 227 -13.79 3.49 -4.10
CA GLU A 227 -15.01 2.71 -3.81
C GLU A 227 -15.64 2.17 -5.10
N LYS A 228 -15.81 3.02 -6.12
CA LYS A 228 -16.37 2.63 -7.42
C LYS A 228 -15.55 1.53 -8.09
N ARG A 229 -14.24 1.70 -8.20
CA ARG A 229 -13.33 0.69 -8.78
C ARG A 229 -13.36 -0.63 -8.01
N PHE A 230 -13.43 -0.57 -6.69
CA PHE A 230 -13.55 -1.77 -5.86
C PHE A 230 -14.86 -2.50 -6.16
N MET A 231 -16.00 -1.79 -6.17
CA MET A 231 -17.30 -2.38 -6.48
C MET A 231 -17.39 -2.94 -7.91
N GLU A 232 -16.78 -2.28 -8.89
CA GLU A 232 -16.66 -2.79 -10.26
C GLU A 232 -15.93 -4.14 -10.28
N ASN A 233 -14.81 -4.26 -9.56
CA ASN A 233 -14.07 -5.52 -9.45
C ASN A 233 -14.90 -6.62 -8.75
N ILE A 234 -15.58 -6.31 -7.66
CA ILE A 234 -16.49 -7.24 -6.95
C ILE A 234 -17.59 -7.72 -7.90
N ARG A 235 -18.27 -6.79 -8.60
CA ARG A 235 -19.32 -7.12 -9.57
C ARG A 235 -18.80 -7.95 -10.74
N LYS A 236 -17.57 -7.68 -11.22
CA LYS A 236 -16.91 -8.48 -12.26
C LYS A 236 -16.69 -9.92 -11.81
N ILE A 237 -16.20 -10.14 -10.57
CA ILE A 237 -16.05 -11.49 -9.99
C ILE A 237 -17.40 -12.18 -9.91
N ILE A 238 -18.43 -11.54 -9.36
CA ILE A 238 -19.76 -12.14 -9.19
C ILE A 238 -20.37 -12.49 -10.56
N LYS A 239 -20.30 -11.59 -11.53
CA LYS A 239 -20.86 -11.79 -12.88
C LYS A 239 -20.11 -12.87 -13.67
N GLY A 240 -18.79 -12.94 -13.53
CA GLY A 240 -17.96 -13.96 -14.19
C GLY A 240 -18.15 -15.37 -13.61
N ASN A 241 -18.72 -15.49 -12.41
CA ASN A 241 -18.85 -16.77 -11.68
C ASN A 241 -20.32 -17.14 -11.41
N LYS A 242 -21.16 -17.06 -12.46
CA LYS A 242 -22.61 -17.33 -12.35
C LYS A 242 -22.93 -18.75 -11.89
N GLY A 243 -22.17 -19.76 -12.39
CA GLY A 243 -22.37 -21.19 -12.12
C GLY A 243 -21.51 -21.77 -10.99
N CYS A 244 -20.59 -21.00 -10.39
CA CYS A 244 -19.65 -21.55 -9.41
C CYS A 244 -20.35 -21.94 -8.08
N LYS A 245 -19.70 -22.84 -7.32
CA LYS A 245 -20.13 -23.15 -5.95
C LYS A 245 -20.03 -21.91 -5.07
N GLN A 246 -20.99 -21.73 -4.15
CA GLN A 246 -21.02 -20.61 -3.20
C GLN A 246 -19.70 -20.47 -2.43
N GLU A 247 -19.14 -21.59 -2.00
CA GLU A 247 -17.85 -21.65 -1.30
C GLU A 247 -16.71 -21.00 -2.10
N SER A 248 -16.61 -21.34 -3.40
CA SER A 248 -15.56 -20.77 -4.28
C SER A 248 -15.73 -19.28 -4.45
N LEU A 249 -16.97 -18.81 -4.60
CA LEU A 249 -17.28 -17.38 -4.69
C LEU A 249 -16.88 -16.63 -3.39
N ILE A 250 -17.22 -17.18 -2.23
CA ILE A 250 -16.84 -16.61 -0.93
C ILE A 250 -15.30 -16.49 -0.80
N ARG A 251 -14.54 -17.49 -1.20
CA ARG A 251 -13.07 -17.46 -1.13
C ARG A 251 -12.50 -16.34 -1.99
N MET A 252 -12.97 -16.19 -3.23
CA MET A 252 -12.53 -15.13 -4.14
C MET A 252 -12.88 -13.74 -3.60
N LEU A 253 -14.09 -13.55 -3.09
CA LEU A 253 -14.54 -12.26 -2.55
C LEU A 253 -13.80 -11.91 -1.25
N ASN A 254 -13.63 -12.86 -0.33
CA ASN A 254 -12.95 -12.64 0.95
C ASN A 254 -11.51 -12.14 0.78
N ALA A 255 -10.79 -12.62 -0.23
CA ALA A 255 -9.43 -12.14 -0.52
C ALA A 255 -9.45 -10.65 -0.89
N ARG A 256 -10.41 -10.23 -1.72
CA ARG A 256 -10.54 -8.83 -2.17
C ARG A 256 -11.04 -7.90 -1.05
N ILE A 257 -12.07 -8.34 -0.32
CA ILE A 257 -12.64 -7.59 0.80
C ILE A 257 -11.56 -7.34 1.87
N ARG A 258 -10.80 -8.37 2.25
CA ARG A 258 -9.73 -8.25 3.23
C ARG A 258 -8.62 -7.31 2.76
N GLY A 259 -8.18 -7.42 1.52
CA GLY A 259 -7.13 -6.57 0.96
C GLY A 259 -7.53 -5.09 0.98
N TRP A 260 -8.72 -4.78 0.44
CA TRP A 260 -9.23 -3.41 0.37
C TRP A 260 -9.52 -2.84 1.77
N GLY A 261 -10.17 -3.61 2.63
CA GLY A 261 -10.47 -3.18 3.99
C GLY A 261 -9.23 -2.93 4.84
N ASN A 262 -8.20 -3.78 4.73
CA ASN A 262 -6.93 -3.57 5.45
C ASN A 262 -6.18 -2.33 4.98
N TYR A 263 -6.28 -1.97 3.70
CA TYR A 263 -5.67 -0.76 3.17
C TYR A 263 -6.29 0.50 3.78
N TYR A 264 -7.61 0.54 3.93
CA TYR A 264 -8.35 1.72 4.38
C TYR A 264 -8.66 1.77 5.89
N ARG A 265 -8.51 0.66 6.63
CA ARG A 265 -8.94 0.51 8.03
C ARG A 265 -8.38 1.53 9.03
N HIS A 266 -7.36 2.29 8.63
CA HIS A 266 -6.71 3.30 9.47
C HIS A 266 -7.36 4.69 9.37
N GLY A 267 -8.34 4.85 8.50
CA GLY A 267 -9.07 6.10 8.28
C GLY A 267 -10.47 6.08 8.88
N ALA A 268 -11.21 7.17 8.68
CA ALA A 268 -12.62 7.33 9.05
C ALA A 268 -13.54 6.62 8.04
N THR A 269 -13.51 5.29 8.02
CA THR A 269 -14.06 4.46 6.95
C THR A 269 -15.40 3.82 7.26
N ARG A 270 -15.96 4.03 8.45
CA ARG A 270 -17.18 3.34 8.90
C ARG A 270 -18.33 3.42 7.88
N ASP A 271 -18.66 4.63 7.45
CA ASP A 271 -19.77 4.85 6.53
C ASP A 271 -19.50 4.27 5.14
N SER A 272 -18.24 4.41 4.66
CA SER A 272 -17.78 3.81 3.41
C SER A 272 -17.89 2.28 3.44
N PHE A 273 -17.48 1.66 4.54
CA PHE A 273 -17.56 0.21 4.71
C PHE A 273 -19.01 -0.27 4.75
N HIS A 274 -19.91 0.43 5.45
CA HIS A 274 -21.33 0.09 5.48
C HIS A 274 -21.95 0.17 4.07
N ARG A 275 -21.69 1.24 3.32
CA ARG A 275 -22.19 1.38 1.94
C ARG A 275 -21.70 0.24 1.06
N VAL A 276 -20.40 -0.05 1.09
CA VAL A 276 -19.79 -1.09 0.27
C VAL A 276 -20.31 -2.48 0.65
N ASP A 277 -20.43 -2.80 1.94
CA ASP A 277 -20.99 -4.06 2.42
C ASP A 277 -22.45 -4.25 1.92
N HIS A 278 -23.26 -3.18 1.94
CA HIS A 278 -24.61 -3.20 1.40
C HIS A 278 -24.64 -3.44 -0.12
N GLU A 279 -23.78 -2.79 -0.88
CA GLU A 279 -23.66 -2.98 -2.34
C GLU A 279 -23.22 -4.41 -2.69
N ILE A 280 -22.31 -5.00 -1.91
CA ILE A 280 -21.91 -6.40 -2.06
C ILE A 280 -23.11 -7.32 -1.80
N PHE A 281 -23.87 -7.07 -0.74
CA PHE A 281 -25.09 -7.81 -0.43
C PHE A 281 -26.08 -7.77 -1.58
N LEU A 282 -26.40 -6.59 -2.12
CA LEU A 282 -27.31 -6.43 -3.26
C LEU A 282 -26.83 -7.20 -4.50
N SER A 283 -25.51 -7.15 -4.76
CA SER A 283 -24.92 -7.86 -5.89
C SER A 283 -25.04 -9.39 -5.75
N LEU A 284 -24.84 -9.92 -4.56
CA LEU A 284 -24.99 -11.35 -4.25
C LEU A 284 -26.46 -11.79 -4.24
N TRP A 285 -27.36 -10.92 -3.77
CA TRP A 285 -28.79 -11.17 -3.84
C TRP A 285 -29.28 -11.33 -5.27
N GLN A 286 -28.82 -10.46 -6.18
CA GLN A 286 -29.12 -10.57 -7.61
C GLN A 286 -28.51 -11.83 -8.24
N TRP A 287 -27.28 -12.22 -7.83
CA TRP A 287 -26.64 -13.46 -8.28
C TRP A 287 -27.46 -14.68 -7.85
N ALA A 288 -27.92 -14.74 -6.62
CA ALA A 288 -28.73 -15.84 -6.09
C ALA A 288 -30.11 -15.90 -6.77
N LYS A 289 -30.78 -14.77 -6.98
CA LYS A 289 -32.06 -14.70 -7.71
C LYS A 289 -31.97 -15.19 -9.13
N ARG A 290 -30.94 -14.79 -9.87
CA ARG A 290 -30.72 -15.25 -11.25
C ARG A 290 -30.45 -16.73 -11.34
N ARG A 291 -29.79 -17.30 -10.36
CA ARG A 291 -29.46 -18.72 -10.28
C ARG A 291 -30.71 -19.59 -10.01
N HIS A 292 -31.71 -19.04 -9.32
CA HIS A 292 -32.91 -19.72 -8.92
C HIS A 292 -34.16 -18.90 -9.26
N SER A 293 -34.35 -18.61 -10.56
CA SER A 293 -35.43 -17.75 -11.05
C SER A 293 -36.81 -18.24 -10.69
N LYS A 294 -37.01 -19.55 -10.53
CA LYS A 294 -38.30 -20.20 -10.17
C LYS A 294 -38.54 -20.33 -8.66
N LYS A 295 -37.58 -19.86 -7.79
CA LYS A 295 -37.70 -19.97 -6.33
C LYS A 295 -38.04 -18.64 -5.68
N GLY A 296 -38.86 -18.68 -4.61
CA GLY A 296 -39.26 -17.50 -3.84
C GLY A 296 -38.09 -16.91 -3.03
N LYS A 297 -38.25 -15.65 -2.61
CA LYS A 297 -37.26 -14.90 -1.84
C LYS A 297 -36.86 -15.59 -0.53
N ARG A 298 -37.82 -16.19 0.19
CA ARG A 298 -37.61 -16.92 1.46
C ARG A 298 -36.69 -18.12 1.23
N TRP A 299 -36.98 -18.93 0.21
CA TRP A 299 -36.12 -20.10 -0.15
C TRP A 299 -34.69 -19.67 -0.50
N ILE A 300 -34.52 -18.58 -1.28
CA ILE A 300 -33.21 -18.07 -1.65
C ILE A 300 -32.45 -17.61 -0.40
N LYS A 301 -33.12 -16.89 0.51
CA LYS A 301 -32.54 -16.46 1.79
C LYS A 301 -32.07 -17.67 2.60
N ASP A 302 -32.93 -18.66 2.81
CA ASP A 302 -32.63 -19.81 3.65
C ASP A 302 -31.52 -20.70 3.02
N ARG A 303 -31.40 -20.69 1.69
CA ARG A 303 -30.33 -21.43 0.94
C ARG A 303 -28.98 -20.80 1.07
N TYR A 304 -28.86 -19.48 1.07
CA TYR A 304 -27.59 -18.77 0.91
C TYR A 304 -27.18 -17.93 2.11
N TRP A 305 -28.14 -17.49 2.95
CA TRP A 305 -27.89 -16.69 4.14
C TRP A 305 -28.30 -17.43 5.39
N HIS A 306 -27.40 -17.49 6.35
CA HIS A 306 -27.60 -18.23 7.59
C HIS A 306 -27.42 -17.32 8.81
N ASN A 307 -28.03 -17.72 9.93
CA ASN A 307 -27.72 -17.08 11.21
C ASN A 307 -26.36 -17.49 11.70
N ILE A 308 -25.46 -16.52 11.82
CA ILE A 308 -24.11 -16.76 12.33
C ILE A 308 -23.79 -15.64 13.32
N ARG A 309 -23.55 -16.02 14.56
CA ARG A 309 -23.24 -15.10 15.67
C ARG A 309 -24.30 -13.98 15.81
N GLY A 310 -25.58 -14.33 15.70
CA GLY A 310 -26.71 -13.40 15.85
C GLY A 310 -27.07 -12.60 14.59
N ASN A 311 -26.29 -12.70 13.51
CA ASN A 311 -26.63 -12.07 12.23
C ASN A 311 -27.32 -13.07 11.28
N ASN A 312 -28.63 -12.88 11.05
CA ASN A 312 -29.44 -13.72 10.18
C ASN A 312 -29.17 -13.60 8.69
N TRP A 313 -28.37 -12.60 8.27
CA TRP A 313 -28.09 -12.30 6.88
C TRP A 313 -26.62 -12.52 6.51
N THR A 314 -25.98 -13.52 7.10
CA THR A 314 -24.60 -13.86 6.76
C THR A 314 -24.57 -14.79 5.55
N PHE A 315 -24.01 -14.33 4.43
CA PHE A 315 -23.79 -15.16 3.24
C PHE A 315 -22.73 -16.23 3.54
N ALA A 316 -23.14 -17.50 3.63
CA ALA A 316 -22.29 -18.56 4.13
C ALA A 316 -22.59 -19.90 3.49
N SER A 317 -21.56 -20.73 3.29
CA SER A 317 -21.64 -22.08 2.80
C SER A 317 -21.19 -23.07 3.85
N LYS A 318 -22.01 -24.08 4.13
CA LYS A 318 -21.62 -25.26 4.92
C LYS A 318 -20.99 -26.29 3.97
N PHE A 319 -19.89 -26.88 4.35
CA PHE A 319 -19.22 -27.93 3.57
C PHE A 319 -18.53 -28.93 4.50
N LYS A 320 -18.35 -30.14 4.00
CA LYS A 320 -17.59 -31.17 4.73
C LYS A 320 -16.10 -31.05 4.39
N LYS A 321 -15.26 -31.04 5.41
CA LYS A 321 -13.81 -31.14 5.24
C LYS A 321 -13.42 -32.57 4.78
N ALA A 322 -12.18 -32.73 4.31
CA ALA A 322 -11.64 -34.05 3.91
C ALA A 322 -11.68 -35.08 5.06
N ASN A 323 -11.70 -34.64 6.32
CA ASN A 323 -11.83 -35.49 7.51
C ASN A 323 -13.29 -35.76 7.92
N GLY A 324 -14.27 -35.51 7.07
CA GLY A 324 -15.69 -35.71 7.34
C GLY A 324 -16.37 -34.68 8.24
N LYS A 325 -15.60 -33.83 8.95
CA LYS A 325 -16.17 -32.81 9.83
C LYS A 325 -16.80 -31.68 9.02
N GLU A 326 -17.97 -31.26 9.47
CA GLU A 326 -18.62 -30.07 8.91
C GLU A 326 -17.83 -28.81 9.25
N ASP A 327 -17.71 -27.93 8.28
CA ASP A 327 -17.13 -26.60 8.42
C ASP A 327 -17.99 -25.59 7.70
N GLN A 328 -17.81 -24.33 8.05
CA GLN A 328 -18.59 -23.23 7.52
C GLN A 328 -17.66 -22.12 7.02
N LEU A 329 -17.86 -21.71 5.78
CA LEU A 329 -17.17 -20.58 5.19
C LEU A 329 -18.13 -19.41 5.06
N THR A 330 -17.76 -18.28 5.67
CA THR A 330 -18.57 -17.05 5.68
C THR A 330 -17.96 -15.98 4.80
N LEU A 331 -18.81 -15.20 4.13
CA LEU A 331 -18.37 -13.96 3.52
C LEU A 331 -18.00 -12.96 4.63
N LEU A 332 -16.85 -12.34 4.46
CA LEU A 332 -16.42 -11.24 5.31
C LEU A 332 -17.25 -9.97 4.98
N THR A 333 -17.58 -9.20 5.99
CA THR A 333 -17.99 -7.81 5.81
C THR A 333 -16.83 -6.90 6.19
N LEU A 334 -16.67 -5.79 5.51
CA LEU A 334 -15.62 -4.79 5.81
C LEU A 334 -15.76 -4.29 7.25
N THR A 335 -17.00 -4.02 7.66
CA THR A 335 -17.33 -3.53 9.00
C THR A 335 -16.92 -4.47 10.13
N SER A 336 -17.02 -5.79 9.93
CA SER A 336 -16.66 -6.78 10.96
C SER A 336 -15.22 -7.27 10.87
N ALA A 337 -14.68 -7.39 9.65
CA ALA A 337 -13.37 -7.97 9.42
C ALA A 337 -12.23 -6.94 9.50
N CYS A 338 -12.53 -5.66 9.28
CA CYS A 338 -11.56 -4.58 9.17
C CYS A 338 -11.86 -3.44 10.14
N ALA A 339 -11.98 -3.76 11.45
CA ALA A 339 -12.14 -2.76 12.49
C ALA A 339 -11.02 -1.70 12.42
N TYR A 340 -11.35 -0.47 12.80
CA TYR A 340 -10.38 0.62 12.88
C TYR A 340 -9.19 0.27 13.77
N ILE A 341 -8.01 0.57 13.31
CA ILE A 341 -6.77 0.45 14.07
C ILE A 341 -5.99 1.77 13.91
N PRO A 342 -5.65 2.46 15.00
CA PRO A 342 -4.78 3.62 14.94
C PRO A 342 -3.45 3.30 14.25
N TYR A 343 -3.02 4.15 13.33
CA TYR A 343 -1.75 3.96 12.64
C TYR A 343 -0.63 4.70 13.35
N LYS A 344 0.47 4.02 13.60
CA LYS A 344 1.69 4.61 14.14
C LYS A 344 2.68 4.86 13.00
N GLN A 345 2.82 6.12 12.61
CA GLN A 345 3.74 6.54 11.55
C GLN A 345 5.20 6.20 11.87
N ILE A 346 6.00 5.89 10.86
CA ILE A 346 7.45 5.78 10.98
C ILE A 346 8.06 7.17 11.23
N LYS A 347 9.12 7.24 12.05
CA LYS A 347 9.88 8.49 12.21
C LYS A 347 10.55 8.86 10.89
N GLY A 348 10.61 10.15 10.58
CA GLY A 348 11.09 10.63 9.27
C GLY A 348 12.55 10.32 8.99
N ASP A 349 13.38 10.38 10.02
CA ASP A 349 14.84 10.22 10.02
C ASP A 349 15.32 8.76 10.10
N VAL A 350 14.38 7.79 10.20
CA VAL A 350 14.74 6.37 10.25
C VAL A 350 15.47 5.94 8.98
N ASN A 351 16.68 5.46 9.14
CA ASN A 351 17.44 4.77 8.11
C ASN A 351 17.47 3.25 8.42
N PRO A 352 16.88 2.38 7.57
CA PRO A 352 16.84 0.93 7.81
C PRO A 352 18.21 0.24 7.79
N PHE A 353 19.23 0.90 7.26
CA PHE A 353 20.60 0.39 7.15
C PHE A 353 21.50 0.84 8.31
N ASP A 354 21.06 1.81 9.11
CA ASP A 354 21.77 2.28 10.28
C ASP A 354 21.44 1.40 11.50
N PRO A 355 22.46 0.81 12.15
CA PRO A 355 22.31 -0.05 13.32
C PRO A 355 21.59 0.62 14.50
N GLU A 356 21.67 1.93 14.67
CA GLU A 356 20.99 2.67 15.74
C GLU A 356 19.47 2.51 15.69
N TRP A 357 18.90 2.40 14.48
CA TRP A 357 17.46 2.22 14.29
C TRP A 357 16.96 0.80 14.43
N ARG A 358 17.86 -0.19 14.61
CA ARG A 358 17.52 -1.62 14.64
C ARG A 358 16.50 -1.96 15.72
N LEU A 359 16.67 -1.41 16.93
CA LEU A 359 15.74 -1.67 18.04
C LEU A 359 14.34 -1.09 17.73
N TYR A 360 14.27 0.15 17.28
CA TYR A 360 13.03 0.81 16.90
C TYR A 360 12.29 0.05 15.78
N LEU A 361 12.98 -0.34 14.73
CA LEU A 361 12.40 -1.09 13.61
C LEU A 361 11.90 -2.47 14.06
N ASN A 362 12.64 -3.16 14.94
CA ASN A 362 12.21 -4.44 15.52
C ASN A 362 10.93 -4.29 16.36
N GLN A 363 10.80 -3.22 17.14
CA GLN A 363 9.57 -2.94 17.90
C GLN A 363 8.38 -2.70 16.98
N ARG A 364 8.57 -2.00 15.86
CA ARG A 364 7.51 -1.81 14.85
C ARG A 364 7.06 -3.13 14.24
N VAL A 365 8.00 -3.97 13.81
CA VAL A 365 7.71 -5.31 13.27
C VAL A 365 6.94 -6.16 14.26
N LYS A 366 7.30 -6.13 15.56
CA LYS A 366 6.56 -6.83 16.62
C LYS A 366 5.14 -6.30 16.78
N ALA A 367 4.96 -4.97 16.75
CA ALA A 367 3.64 -4.35 16.83
C ALA A 367 2.75 -4.72 15.64
N ASP A 368 3.27 -4.64 14.43
CA ASP A 368 2.56 -5.05 13.21
C ASP A 368 2.20 -6.54 13.26
N MET A 369 3.12 -7.40 13.72
CA MET A 369 2.88 -8.83 13.86
C MET A 369 1.84 -9.14 14.93
N LEU A 370 1.84 -8.45 16.06
CA LEU A 370 0.83 -8.61 17.10
C LEU A 370 -0.58 -8.31 16.58
N VAL A 371 -0.72 -7.29 15.75
CA VAL A 371 -2.00 -6.99 15.06
C VAL A 371 -2.40 -8.14 14.14
N SER A 372 -1.46 -8.66 13.34
CA SER A 372 -1.71 -9.83 12.48
C SER A 372 -2.12 -11.07 13.28
N LEU A 373 -1.53 -11.26 14.45
CA LEU A 373 -1.83 -12.34 15.40
C LEU A 373 -3.09 -12.07 16.25
N LYS A 374 -3.91 -11.10 15.88
CA LYS A 374 -5.16 -10.73 16.58
C LYS A 374 -4.96 -10.39 18.06
N GLY A 375 -3.87 -9.72 18.40
CA GLY A 375 -3.52 -9.32 19.78
C GLY A 375 -3.07 -10.46 20.69
N ARG A 376 -2.86 -11.67 20.18
CA ARG A 376 -2.48 -12.84 20.99
C ARG A 376 -1.00 -12.83 21.33
N LYS A 377 -0.64 -12.38 22.52
CA LYS A 377 0.76 -12.32 23.01
C LYS A 377 1.46 -13.68 23.03
N SER A 378 0.74 -14.78 23.34
CA SER A 378 1.27 -16.14 23.30
C SER A 378 1.74 -16.56 21.89
N LEU A 379 1.02 -16.16 20.84
CA LEU A 379 1.43 -16.42 19.47
C LEU A 379 2.61 -15.52 19.05
N LEU A 380 2.68 -14.31 19.56
CA LEU A 380 3.83 -13.43 19.34
C LEU A 380 5.10 -14.02 19.97
N TYR A 381 4.99 -14.53 21.20
CA TYR A 381 6.09 -15.24 21.85
C TYR A 381 6.53 -16.47 21.05
N LEU A 382 5.58 -17.27 20.57
CA LEU A 382 5.88 -18.44 19.74
C LEU A 382 6.60 -18.05 18.44
N TRP A 383 6.14 -16.99 17.78
CA TRP A 383 6.78 -16.43 16.58
C TRP A 383 8.23 -15.99 16.83
N GLU A 384 8.50 -15.35 17.97
CA GLU A 384 9.85 -14.96 18.36
C GLU A 384 10.73 -16.17 18.70
N LYS A 385 10.20 -17.14 19.47
CA LYS A 385 10.88 -18.39 19.80
C LYS A 385 11.30 -19.17 18.54
N GLN A 386 10.51 -19.13 17.49
CA GLN A 386 10.79 -19.73 16.19
C GLN A 386 11.72 -18.87 15.30
N LYS A 387 12.41 -17.85 15.86
CA LYS A 387 13.27 -16.91 15.10
C LYS A 387 12.54 -16.24 13.94
N ARG A 388 11.21 -16.07 14.03
CA ARG A 388 10.32 -15.42 13.07
C ARG A 388 10.16 -16.16 11.73
N VAL A 389 10.58 -17.42 11.65
CA VAL A 389 10.49 -18.26 10.45
C VAL A 389 9.49 -19.40 10.60
N CYS A 390 8.95 -19.85 9.49
CA CYS A 390 8.10 -21.03 9.45
C CYS A 390 8.97 -22.28 9.54
N PRO A 391 8.77 -23.17 10.53
CA PRO A 391 9.60 -24.34 10.72
C PRO A 391 9.43 -25.41 9.63
N ILE A 392 8.46 -25.25 8.69
CA ILE A 392 8.25 -26.20 7.59
C ILE A 392 9.03 -25.77 6.34
N CYS A 393 8.97 -24.50 5.94
CA CYS A 393 9.63 -24.04 4.71
C CYS A 393 10.86 -23.14 4.96
N GLY A 394 11.18 -22.80 6.21
CA GLY A 394 12.30 -21.92 6.54
C GLY A 394 12.08 -20.42 6.22
N GLU A 395 11.01 -20.09 5.53
CA GLU A 395 10.70 -18.72 5.11
C GLU A 395 10.17 -17.85 6.28
N PRO A 396 10.42 -16.54 6.28
CA PRO A 396 9.90 -15.63 7.29
C PRO A 396 8.37 -15.62 7.35
N ILE A 397 7.83 -15.67 8.58
CA ILE A 397 6.40 -15.42 8.83
C ILE A 397 6.22 -13.94 9.07
N ASP A 398 5.63 -13.26 8.10
CA ASP A 398 5.35 -11.82 8.11
C ASP A 398 3.84 -11.52 8.13
N THR A 399 3.50 -10.23 8.06
CA THR A 399 2.10 -9.78 8.04
C THR A 399 1.39 -9.97 6.70
N HIS A 400 2.11 -10.33 5.64
CA HIS A 400 1.59 -10.45 4.27
C HIS A 400 1.08 -11.85 3.97
N LYS A 401 1.66 -12.88 4.61
CA LYS A 401 1.25 -14.27 4.42
C LYS A 401 0.28 -14.71 5.52
N ALA A 402 -0.74 -15.47 5.14
CA ALA A 402 -1.64 -16.08 6.10
C ALA A 402 -0.90 -17.15 6.92
N TRP A 403 -1.19 -17.20 8.21
CA TRP A 403 -0.58 -18.12 9.16
C TRP A 403 -1.63 -19.03 9.81
N ASN A 404 -1.14 -20.14 10.36
CA ASN A 404 -1.94 -21.09 11.13
C ASN A 404 -1.11 -21.61 12.32
N VAL A 405 -1.81 -22.17 13.32
CA VAL A 405 -1.17 -22.86 14.45
C VAL A 405 -1.26 -24.36 14.21
N MET A 406 -0.12 -25.03 14.19
CA MET A 406 -0.01 -26.48 14.06
C MET A 406 0.40 -27.07 15.41
N GLU A 407 -0.35 -28.07 15.85
CA GLU A 407 0.05 -28.88 17.00
C GLU A 407 0.90 -30.06 16.51
N THR A 408 2.02 -30.29 17.13
CA THR A 408 2.95 -31.40 16.85
C THR A 408 3.49 -31.97 18.13
N THR A 409 4.06 -33.17 18.08
CA THR A 409 4.76 -33.77 19.20
C THR A 409 6.27 -33.70 18.93
N ARG A 410 7.05 -33.18 19.86
CA ARG A 410 8.51 -33.21 19.84
C ARG A 410 8.98 -33.78 21.17
N ASP A 411 9.84 -34.79 21.11
CA ASP A 411 10.42 -35.44 22.29
C ASP A 411 9.36 -35.93 23.31
N GLY A 412 8.20 -36.37 22.80
CA GLY A 412 7.06 -36.82 23.62
C GLY A 412 6.09 -35.71 24.04
N ASP A 413 6.50 -34.47 23.99
CA ASP A 413 5.69 -33.30 24.40
C ASP A 413 4.87 -32.68 23.29
N LYS A 414 3.61 -32.33 23.60
CA LYS A 414 2.74 -31.57 22.67
C LYS A 414 3.22 -30.15 22.60
N CYS A 415 3.63 -29.70 21.43
CA CYS A 415 4.02 -28.33 21.18
C CYS A 415 3.20 -27.68 20.08
N LYS A 416 3.13 -26.34 20.12
CA LYS A 416 2.47 -25.53 19.10
C LYS A 416 3.50 -24.83 18.25
N LEU A 417 3.27 -24.82 16.94
CA LEU A 417 4.10 -24.12 15.96
C LEU A 417 3.24 -23.14 15.18
N LEU A 418 3.79 -21.94 14.93
CA LEU A 418 3.22 -20.99 13.99
C LEU A 418 3.79 -21.29 12.61
N VAL A 419 2.94 -21.49 11.62
CA VAL A 419 3.32 -21.91 10.27
C VAL A 419 2.53 -21.10 9.23
N HIS A 420 3.01 -21.03 8.00
CA HIS A 420 2.18 -20.48 6.91
C HIS A 420 0.95 -21.36 6.69
N ASP A 421 -0.17 -20.75 6.33
CA ASP A 421 -1.42 -21.48 6.07
C ASP A 421 -1.26 -22.51 4.92
N GLU A 422 -0.45 -22.18 3.91
CA GLU A 422 -0.09 -23.09 2.83
C GLU A 422 0.71 -24.30 3.32
N CYS A 423 1.73 -24.07 4.14
CA CYS A 423 2.53 -25.11 4.75
C CYS A 423 1.70 -26.02 5.67
N PHE A 424 0.78 -25.43 6.42
CA PHE A 424 -0.18 -26.17 7.23
C PHE A 424 -1.05 -27.10 6.40
N LYS A 425 -1.56 -26.63 5.27
CA LYS A 425 -2.39 -27.42 4.34
C LYS A 425 -1.62 -28.55 3.67
N LEU A 426 -0.38 -28.27 3.24
CA LEU A 426 0.49 -29.28 2.63
C LEU A 426 0.85 -30.40 3.61
N ASN A 427 1.25 -30.06 4.82
CA ASN A 427 1.58 -31.04 5.88
C ASN A 427 0.38 -31.93 6.23
N ARG A 428 -0.84 -31.34 6.29
CA ARG A 428 -2.05 -32.15 6.50
C ARG A 428 -2.34 -33.13 5.38
N LYS A 429 -2.10 -32.76 4.11
CA LYS A 429 -2.29 -33.68 2.99
C LYS A 429 -1.31 -34.86 3.04
N GLN A 430 -0.05 -34.62 3.40
CA GLN A 430 0.97 -35.64 3.53
C GLN A 430 0.67 -36.64 4.66
N ASN A 431 0.12 -36.16 5.79
CA ASN A 431 -0.25 -37.01 6.92
C ASN A 431 -1.55 -37.80 6.71
N VAL A 432 -2.42 -37.38 5.76
CA VAL A 432 -3.62 -38.15 5.39
C VAL A 432 -3.26 -39.26 4.41
N ASN A 433 -2.26 -39.10 3.55
CA ASN A 433 -1.80 -40.11 2.60
C ASN A 433 -0.84 -41.15 3.23
N LYS A 434 -0.45 -40.99 4.50
CA LYS A 434 0.37 -41.96 5.26
C LYS A 434 -0.46 -42.82 6.22
N LYS A 435 -1.77 -42.62 6.28
CA LYS A 435 -2.74 -43.48 6.95
C LYS A 435 -3.61 -44.21 5.94
#